data_b5bf6e389725db263f061bc4b635e0ed
#
_entry.id   b5bf6e389725db263f061bc4b635e0ed
#
_cell.length_a   1.000
_cell.length_b   1.000
_cell.length_c   1.000
_cell.angle_alpha   90.00
_cell.angle_beta   90.00
_cell.angle_gamma   90.00
#
_symmetry.space_group_name_H-M   'P 1'
#
loop_
_entity.id
_entity.type
_entity.pdbx_description
1 polymer ?
#
loop_
_entity_poly.entity_id
_entity_poly.type
_entity_poly.pdbx_seq_one_letter_code
_entity_poly.pdbx_strand_id
1 'polypeptide(L)'
;MISKATCAIADFPTLLRAVAAQASAIEDQRHLPASLAATLGQHGLFRMLVPRGLGGGELTPLEVLDIVEMLATADGSVAWCVMVCATTGMLAAYLEEETAEEIFGSADAVVGGVAAPRGIAAIRSEGFEISGQWNWASGSAVCTWLMGGFRIEGESGGPRLAFFPAAQVRLIDDWNPLGLRGTGSGSFHVSNLSVPGRRTCPVSAKPRPGASPVYSFPPAVMTALCIASVGCGLAQAAFGEIGRHVEAGDETIGIVTAALARQRAARALLREQVALAWDKASGDDLPGAMIADLRLAAVHAARTSAEECRVLQDVAGGAGVPFSGPLGRRVRDAQTLTAHALVSPRLHRQLGDQLFVVSTASAHG
;
A
#
# COMPACT_ATOMS: atom_id res chain seq x y z
N MET A 1 8.18 -17.59 -11.37
CA MET A 1 9.28 -16.91 -12.11
C MET A 1 9.56 -15.61 -11.39
N ILE A 2 10.81 -15.36 -11.03
CA ILE A 2 11.25 -14.09 -10.43
C ILE A 2 11.18 -13.03 -11.54
N SER A 3 10.53 -11.89 -11.29
CA SER A 3 10.41 -10.82 -12.30
C SER A 3 11.78 -10.16 -12.58
N LYS A 4 11.91 -9.50 -13.75
CA LYS A 4 13.14 -8.75 -14.06
C LYS A 4 13.46 -7.68 -13.01
N ALA A 5 12.45 -7.10 -12.36
CA ALA A 5 12.63 -6.08 -11.31
C ALA A 5 13.21 -6.66 -10.03
N THR A 6 12.81 -7.88 -9.63
CA THR A 6 13.40 -8.56 -8.47
C THR A 6 14.85 -8.97 -8.72
N CYS A 7 15.25 -9.18 -9.99
CA CYS A 7 16.65 -9.34 -10.37
C CYS A 7 17.45 -8.02 -10.36
N ALA A 8 16.77 -6.86 -10.42
CA ALA A 8 17.42 -5.55 -10.42
C ALA A 8 17.75 -5.06 -9.00
N ILE A 9 17.07 -5.59 -7.95
CA ILE A 9 17.43 -5.32 -6.56
C ILE A 9 18.59 -6.24 -6.20
N ALA A 10 19.77 -5.65 -6.03
CA ALA A 10 20.97 -6.39 -5.67
C ALA A 10 20.70 -7.23 -4.40
N ASP A 11 20.95 -8.54 -4.48
CA ASP A 11 20.83 -9.50 -3.38
C ASP A 11 19.45 -9.51 -2.64
N PHE A 12 18.34 -9.36 -3.39
CA PHE A 12 16.99 -9.37 -2.83
C PHE A 12 16.67 -10.61 -1.97
N PRO A 13 17.11 -11.84 -2.31
CA PRO A 13 16.93 -13.01 -1.43
C PRO A 13 17.58 -12.86 -0.06
N THR A 14 18.75 -12.23 0.05
CA THR A 14 19.40 -11.96 1.34
C THR A 14 18.62 -10.92 2.14
N LEU A 15 18.11 -9.88 1.49
CA LEU A 15 17.24 -8.91 2.14
C LEU A 15 15.99 -9.59 2.72
N LEU A 16 15.32 -10.46 1.97
CA LEU A 16 14.13 -11.19 2.44
C LEU A 16 14.45 -12.06 3.67
N ARG A 17 15.60 -12.73 3.68
CA ARG A 17 16.04 -13.50 4.86
C ARG A 17 16.28 -12.60 6.07
N ALA A 18 16.91 -11.43 5.86
CA ALA A 18 17.15 -10.46 6.92
C ALA A 18 15.86 -9.88 7.50
N VAL A 19 14.85 -9.63 6.65
CA VAL A 19 13.50 -9.21 7.07
C VAL A 19 12.83 -10.32 7.90
N ALA A 20 12.80 -11.55 7.38
CA ALA A 20 12.16 -12.68 8.07
C ALA A 20 12.78 -12.96 9.43
N ALA A 21 14.11 -12.83 9.57
CA ALA A 21 14.82 -13.01 10.84
C ALA A 21 14.43 -11.98 11.91
N GLN A 22 13.96 -10.80 11.52
CA GLN A 22 13.55 -9.72 12.40
C GLN A 22 12.04 -9.67 12.68
N ALA A 23 11.23 -10.53 12.05
CA ALA A 23 9.78 -10.44 12.07
C ALA A 23 9.15 -10.41 13.48
N SER A 24 9.69 -11.19 14.44
CA SER A 24 9.21 -11.14 15.84
C SER A 24 9.57 -9.83 16.52
N ALA A 25 10.79 -9.34 16.35
CA ALA A 25 11.21 -8.06 16.91
C ALA A 25 10.40 -6.89 16.33
N ILE A 26 10.09 -6.91 15.05
CA ILE A 26 9.24 -5.92 14.37
C ILE A 26 7.84 -5.92 14.99
N GLU A 27 7.24 -7.09 15.22
CA GLU A 27 5.92 -7.21 15.85
C GLU A 27 5.93 -6.69 17.29
N ASP A 28 6.94 -7.05 18.09
CA ASP A 28 7.06 -6.67 19.49
C ASP A 28 7.31 -5.18 19.66
N GLN A 29 8.18 -4.59 18.85
CA GLN A 29 8.49 -3.16 18.87
C GLN A 29 7.36 -2.30 18.30
N ARG A 30 6.46 -2.89 17.53
CA ARG A 30 5.34 -2.20 16.85
C ARG A 30 5.78 -1.13 15.82
N HIS A 31 7.00 -1.18 15.35
CA HIS A 31 7.54 -0.33 14.28
C HIS A 31 8.74 -1.00 13.60
N LEU A 32 9.11 -0.51 12.42
CA LEU A 32 10.32 -0.94 11.73
C LEU A 32 11.56 -0.47 12.49
N PRO A 33 12.53 -1.37 12.78
CA PRO A 33 13.84 -0.95 13.27
C PRO A 33 14.52 0.02 12.31
N ALA A 34 15.14 1.08 12.83
CA ALA A 34 15.78 2.11 11.99
C ALA A 34 16.86 1.54 11.05
N SER A 35 17.64 0.54 11.52
CA SER A 35 18.63 -0.14 10.68
C SER A 35 18.01 -0.90 9.51
N LEU A 36 16.86 -1.55 9.73
CA LEU A 36 16.14 -2.23 8.65
C LEU A 36 15.56 -1.21 7.67
N ALA A 37 14.96 -0.13 8.16
CA ALA A 37 14.45 0.95 7.31
C ALA A 37 15.56 1.57 6.44
N ALA A 38 16.74 1.81 7.00
CA ALA A 38 17.90 2.29 6.24
C ALA A 38 18.30 1.28 5.14
N THR A 39 18.33 -0.02 5.46
CA THR A 39 18.62 -1.06 4.46
C THR A 39 17.57 -1.07 3.34
N LEU A 40 16.27 -1.01 3.67
CA LEU A 40 15.19 -0.93 2.66
C LEU A 40 15.33 0.32 1.79
N GLY A 41 15.71 1.46 2.39
CA GLY A 41 15.98 2.72 1.68
C GLY A 41 17.15 2.60 0.70
N GLN A 42 18.27 1.99 1.11
CA GLN A 42 19.44 1.74 0.27
C GLN A 42 19.11 0.88 -0.95
N HIS A 43 18.13 -0.03 -0.84
CA HIS A 43 17.60 -0.79 -1.96
C HIS A 43 16.55 -0.03 -2.79
N GLY A 44 16.27 1.24 -2.50
CA GLY A 44 15.32 2.09 -3.21
C GLY A 44 13.85 1.72 -3.02
N LEU A 45 13.51 0.85 -2.05
CA LEU A 45 12.18 0.26 -1.92
C LEU A 45 11.09 1.27 -1.55
N PHE A 46 11.41 2.31 -0.81
CA PHE A 46 10.46 3.40 -0.50
C PHE A 46 10.23 4.33 -1.69
N ARG A 47 11.08 4.26 -2.73
CA ARG A 47 11.11 5.17 -3.86
C ARG A 47 10.76 4.48 -5.20
N MET A 48 10.17 3.28 -5.15
CA MET A 48 9.85 2.47 -6.33
C MET A 48 8.98 3.21 -7.35
N LEU A 49 8.09 4.11 -6.90
CA LEU A 49 7.15 4.87 -7.73
C LEU A 49 7.45 6.38 -7.79
N VAL A 50 8.58 6.83 -7.23
CA VAL A 50 9.10 8.19 -7.44
C VAL A 50 9.63 8.29 -8.87
N PRO A 51 9.42 9.42 -9.60
CA PRO A 51 9.96 9.63 -10.94
C PRO A 51 11.47 9.42 -11.03
N ARG A 52 11.94 8.85 -12.15
CA ARG A 52 13.39 8.65 -12.40
C ARG A 52 14.18 9.94 -12.39
N GLY A 53 13.59 11.04 -12.89
CA GLY A 53 14.20 12.37 -12.84
C GLY A 53 14.54 12.85 -11.44
N LEU A 54 13.86 12.31 -10.41
CA LEU A 54 14.12 12.57 -8.98
C LEU A 54 14.93 11.43 -8.33
N GLY A 55 15.59 10.57 -9.09
CA GLY A 55 16.34 9.43 -8.57
C GLY A 55 15.47 8.28 -8.04
N GLY A 56 14.20 8.21 -8.42
CA GLY A 56 13.29 7.10 -8.07
C GLY A 56 13.36 5.94 -9.05
N GLY A 57 12.67 4.85 -8.72
CA GLY A 57 12.62 3.65 -9.55
C GLY A 57 11.70 3.77 -10.76
N GLU A 58 10.60 4.50 -10.62
CA GLU A 58 9.54 4.62 -11.63
C GLU A 58 9.16 3.26 -12.23
N LEU A 59 9.00 2.27 -11.34
CA LEU A 59 8.74 0.88 -11.71
C LEU A 59 7.32 0.73 -12.29
N THR A 60 7.15 -0.28 -13.14
CA THR A 60 5.82 -0.65 -13.63
C THR A 60 4.95 -1.21 -12.51
N PRO A 61 3.62 -1.16 -12.63
CA PRO A 61 2.72 -1.68 -11.59
C PRO A 61 3.02 -3.14 -11.23
N LEU A 62 3.22 -4.03 -12.22
CA LEU A 62 3.50 -5.44 -11.95
C LEU A 62 4.81 -5.65 -11.22
N GLU A 63 5.86 -4.87 -11.51
CA GLU A 63 7.13 -4.93 -10.80
C GLU A 63 6.96 -4.55 -9.34
N VAL A 64 6.20 -3.49 -9.05
CA VAL A 64 5.90 -3.07 -7.67
C VAL A 64 5.11 -4.15 -6.93
N LEU A 65 4.08 -4.71 -7.58
CA LEU A 65 3.28 -5.78 -6.98
C LEU A 65 4.13 -7.01 -6.64
N ASP A 66 5.04 -7.41 -7.53
CA ASP A 66 5.95 -8.54 -7.30
C ASP A 66 6.87 -8.30 -6.09
N ILE A 67 7.46 -7.11 -5.99
CA ILE A 67 8.35 -6.76 -4.87
C ILE A 67 7.56 -6.74 -3.55
N VAL A 68 6.39 -6.10 -3.53
CA VAL A 68 5.52 -6.01 -2.35
C VAL A 68 5.05 -7.41 -1.90
N GLU A 69 4.63 -8.26 -2.85
CA GLU A 69 4.21 -9.63 -2.56
C GLU A 69 5.36 -10.45 -1.97
N MET A 70 6.56 -10.36 -2.53
CA MET A 70 7.74 -11.07 -2.01
C MET A 70 8.14 -10.57 -0.62
N LEU A 71 8.13 -9.27 -0.37
CA LEU A 71 8.38 -8.72 0.97
C LEU A 71 7.36 -9.25 1.98
N ALA A 72 6.09 -9.34 1.60
CA ALA A 72 5.02 -9.83 2.47
C ALA A 72 5.16 -11.32 2.80
N THR A 73 5.86 -12.12 1.98
CA THR A 73 6.21 -13.50 2.36
C THR A 73 7.17 -13.55 3.54
N ALA A 74 8.04 -12.54 3.68
CA ALA A 74 8.98 -12.42 4.78
C ALA A 74 8.32 -11.75 6.01
N ASP A 75 7.72 -10.56 5.81
CA ASP A 75 6.98 -9.84 6.87
C ASP A 75 5.92 -8.89 6.28
N GLY A 76 4.67 -9.01 6.76
CA GLY A 76 3.55 -8.20 6.29
C GLY A 76 3.67 -6.72 6.65
N SER A 77 4.21 -6.39 7.81
CA SER A 77 4.38 -4.99 8.26
C SER A 77 5.45 -4.26 7.45
N VAL A 78 6.55 -4.94 7.11
CA VAL A 78 7.60 -4.40 6.23
C VAL A 78 7.03 -4.11 4.84
N ALA A 79 6.35 -5.08 4.24
CA ALA A 79 5.73 -4.92 2.93
C ALA A 79 4.71 -3.76 2.92
N TRP A 80 3.93 -3.63 4.00
CA TRP A 80 2.96 -2.55 4.18
C TRP A 80 3.64 -1.17 4.24
N CYS A 81 4.67 -0.98 5.06
CA CYS A 81 5.39 0.30 5.14
C CYS A 81 6.02 0.66 3.80
N VAL A 82 6.65 -0.31 3.14
CA VAL A 82 7.26 -0.11 1.81
C VAL A 82 6.21 0.33 0.81
N MET A 83 5.06 -0.37 0.70
CA MET A 83 4.06 -0.04 -0.30
C MET A 83 3.39 1.32 -0.05
N VAL A 84 3.16 1.70 1.23
CA VAL A 84 2.58 3.03 1.56
C VAL A 84 3.51 4.15 1.13
N CYS A 85 4.81 4.05 1.47
CA CYS A 85 5.78 5.07 1.08
C CYS A 85 5.98 5.09 -0.45
N ALA A 86 6.08 3.93 -1.09
CA ALA A 86 6.23 3.85 -2.55
C ALA A 86 5.04 4.47 -3.29
N THR A 87 3.79 4.16 -2.88
CA THR A 87 2.60 4.72 -3.52
C THR A 87 2.42 6.21 -3.22
N THR A 88 2.84 6.70 -2.05
CA THR A 88 2.91 8.14 -1.77
C THR A 88 3.93 8.83 -2.69
N GLY A 89 5.01 8.14 -3.06
CA GLY A 89 6.02 8.62 -4.01
C GLY A 89 5.47 9.00 -5.40
N MET A 90 4.32 8.42 -5.81
CA MET A 90 3.65 8.81 -7.06
C MET A 90 3.27 10.30 -7.08
N LEU A 91 2.99 10.88 -5.90
CA LEU A 91 2.56 12.27 -5.79
C LEU A 91 3.64 13.26 -6.25
N ALA A 92 4.89 12.85 -6.35
CA ALA A 92 5.95 13.64 -6.97
C ALA A 92 5.63 14.06 -8.41
N ALA A 93 4.88 13.24 -9.16
CA ALA A 93 4.45 13.57 -10.52
C ALA A 93 3.29 14.59 -10.57
N TYR A 94 2.65 14.87 -9.43
CA TYR A 94 1.48 15.77 -9.31
C TYR A 94 1.83 17.16 -8.76
N LEU A 95 3.08 17.35 -8.34
CA LEU A 95 3.61 18.61 -7.81
C LEU A 95 4.41 19.34 -8.88
N GLU A 96 4.55 20.66 -8.76
CA GLU A 96 5.51 21.41 -9.56
C GLU A 96 6.93 20.89 -9.33
N GLU A 97 7.79 20.99 -10.34
CA GLU A 97 9.11 20.35 -10.36
C GLU A 97 9.98 20.75 -9.17
N GLU A 98 10.05 22.04 -8.85
CA GLU A 98 10.80 22.57 -7.71
C GLU A 98 10.31 21.99 -6.38
N THR A 99 9.00 21.84 -6.21
CA THR A 99 8.41 21.28 -4.99
C THR A 99 8.61 19.76 -4.93
N ALA A 100 8.51 19.08 -6.06
CA ALA A 100 8.79 17.65 -6.14
C ALA A 100 10.26 17.36 -5.80
N GLU A 101 11.19 18.18 -6.27
CA GLU A 101 12.62 18.11 -5.92
C GLU A 101 12.83 18.36 -4.41
N GLU A 102 12.19 19.38 -3.85
CA GLU A 102 12.28 19.70 -2.41
C GLU A 102 11.87 18.52 -1.53
N ILE A 103 10.77 17.83 -1.90
CA ILE A 103 10.17 16.78 -1.05
C ILE A 103 10.75 15.40 -1.35
N PHE A 104 11.02 15.10 -2.63
CA PHE A 104 11.37 13.75 -3.09
C PHE A 104 12.79 13.66 -3.69
N GLY A 105 13.52 14.76 -3.90
CA GLY A 105 14.79 14.76 -4.63
C GLY A 105 15.95 14.12 -3.85
N SER A 106 15.95 14.18 -2.51
CA SER A 106 16.97 13.48 -1.72
C SER A 106 16.90 11.97 -1.90
N ALA A 107 18.06 11.32 -2.04
CA ALA A 107 18.15 9.85 -2.09
C ALA A 107 17.56 9.17 -0.83
N ASP A 108 17.64 9.84 0.31
CA ASP A 108 17.12 9.36 1.60
C ASP A 108 15.67 9.81 1.84
N ALA A 109 15.02 10.46 0.88
CA ALA A 109 13.64 10.89 1.04
C ALA A 109 12.69 9.71 1.16
N VAL A 110 12.00 9.63 2.29
CA VAL A 110 10.91 8.69 2.55
C VAL A 110 9.67 9.51 2.86
N VAL A 111 8.64 9.38 2.02
CA VAL A 111 7.40 10.14 2.15
C VAL A 111 6.25 9.18 2.37
N GLY A 112 5.54 9.36 3.47
CA GLY A 112 4.35 8.60 3.82
C GLY A 112 3.22 9.53 4.24
N GLY A 113 2.10 8.99 4.68
CA GLY A 113 1.05 9.84 5.23
C GLY A 113 -0.36 9.30 5.04
N VAL A 114 -1.35 10.18 5.24
CA VAL A 114 -2.77 9.83 5.27
C VAL A 114 -3.57 10.80 4.40
N ALA A 115 -4.12 10.31 3.30
CA ALA A 115 -4.89 11.12 2.35
C ALA A 115 -6.29 11.52 2.85
N ALA A 116 -6.80 10.88 3.93
CA ALA A 116 -8.11 11.22 4.50
C ALA A 116 -8.12 12.71 4.92
N PRO A 117 -9.16 13.50 4.53
CA PRO A 117 -9.19 14.94 4.77
C PRO A 117 -9.59 15.26 6.22
N ARG A 118 -8.67 15.00 7.14
CA ARG A 118 -8.82 15.22 8.59
C ARG A 118 -8.30 16.57 9.05
N GLY A 119 -7.44 17.22 8.23
CA GLY A 119 -6.98 18.57 8.49
C GLY A 119 -8.00 19.63 8.10
N ILE A 120 -7.94 20.76 8.79
CA ILE A 120 -8.65 22.00 8.47
C ILE A 120 -7.61 23.08 8.24
N ALA A 121 -7.80 23.88 7.20
CA ALA A 121 -6.88 24.93 6.81
C ALA A 121 -7.56 26.28 6.69
N ALA A 122 -6.94 27.32 7.24
CA ALA A 122 -7.26 28.72 6.93
C ALA A 122 -6.33 29.21 5.82
N ILE A 123 -6.86 29.99 4.86
CA ILE A 123 -6.07 30.62 3.81
C ILE A 123 -5.19 31.72 4.43
N ARG A 124 -3.93 31.81 3.99
CA ARG A 124 -2.96 32.85 4.31
C ARG A 124 -2.35 33.41 3.02
N SER A 125 -1.62 34.52 3.12
CA SER A 125 -1.04 35.23 1.95
C SER A 125 -0.17 34.32 1.07
N GLU A 126 0.59 33.39 1.65
CA GLU A 126 1.54 32.54 0.92
C GLU A 126 1.15 31.04 0.91
N GLY A 127 -0.06 30.72 1.37
CA GLY A 127 -0.49 29.33 1.43
C GLY A 127 -1.59 29.09 2.47
N PHE A 128 -1.32 28.18 3.40
CA PHE A 128 -2.32 27.72 4.35
C PHE A 128 -1.75 27.63 5.76
N GLU A 129 -2.58 27.90 6.75
CA GLU A 129 -2.32 27.53 8.13
C GLU A 129 -3.16 26.29 8.44
N ILE A 130 -2.51 25.16 8.71
CA ILE A 130 -3.16 23.85 8.79
C ILE A 130 -3.08 23.31 10.22
N SER A 131 -4.22 22.82 10.73
CA SER A 131 -4.31 22.04 11.96
C SER A 131 -5.01 20.72 11.67
N GLY A 132 -4.56 19.62 12.28
CA GLY A 132 -5.22 18.33 12.13
C GLY A 132 -4.51 17.19 12.84
N GLN A 133 -5.23 16.08 12.97
CA GLN A 133 -4.70 14.80 13.41
C GLN A 133 -5.12 13.73 12.42
N TRP A 134 -4.14 12.96 11.98
CA TRP A 134 -4.33 11.86 11.04
C TRP A 134 -3.92 10.56 11.70
N ASN A 135 -4.86 9.64 11.77
CA ASN A 135 -4.67 8.32 12.35
C ASN A 135 -4.20 7.34 11.25
N TRP A 136 -3.52 6.28 11.68
CA TRP A 136 -3.06 5.19 10.81
C TRP A 136 -1.98 5.59 9.82
N ALA A 137 -1.01 6.41 10.27
CA ALA A 137 0.13 6.86 9.49
C ALA A 137 1.24 5.79 9.47
N SER A 138 1.05 4.75 8.65
CA SER A 138 1.98 3.62 8.55
C SER A 138 3.37 4.08 8.13
N GLY A 139 4.41 3.59 8.82
CA GLY A 139 5.79 3.92 8.53
C GLY A 139 6.19 5.35 8.90
N SER A 140 5.33 6.12 9.60
CA SER A 140 5.61 7.55 9.90
C SER A 140 6.93 7.78 10.63
N ALA A 141 7.38 6.84 11.46
CA ALA A 141 8.64 6.97 12.22
C ALA A 141 9.90 6.97 11.34
N VAL A 142 9.83 6.49 10.11
CA VAL A 142 10.96 6.47 9.17
C VAL A 142 10.82 7.50 8.04
N CYS A 143 9.72 8.26 8.03
CA CYS A 143 9.48 9.28 7.01
C CYS A 143 10.30 10.56 7.26
N THR A 144 10.81 11.16 6.19
CA THR A 144 11.40 12.50 6.17
C THR A 144 10.34 13.59 5.95
N TRP A 145 9.24 13.21 5.27
CA TRP A 145 8.07 14.05 5.03
C TRP A 145 6.80 13.25 5.29
N LEU A 146 5.79 13.93 5.84
CA LEU A 146 4.45 13.36 6.04
C LEU A 146 3.42 14.12 5.20
N MET A 147 2.53 13.37 4.54
CA MET A 147 1.42 13.92 3.78
C MET A 147 0.13 13.79 4.59
N GLY A 148 -0.66 14.88 4.66
CA GLY A 148 -1.97 14.89 5.29
C GLY A 148 -3.06 15.47 4.41
N GLY A 149 -4.21 14.78 4.32
CA GLY A 149 -5.38 15.34 3.64
C GLY A 149 -6.07 16.41 4.47
N PHE A 150 -6.52 17.50 3.83
CA PHE A 150 -7.20 18.61 4.50
C PHE A 150 -8.33 19.21 3.66
N ARG A 151 -9.18 20.02 4.29
CA ARG A 151 -10.19 20.88 3.67
C ARG A 151 -9.92 22.32 4.06
N ILE A 152 -10.30 23.26 3.19
CA ILE A 152 -10.24 24.70 3.48
C ILE A 152 -11.52 25.06 4.23
N GLU A 153 -11.37 25.77 5.35
CA GLU A 153 -12.49 26.22 6.18
C GLU A 153 -13.40 27.16 5.40
N GLY A 154 -14.70 26.91 5.45
CA GLY A 154 -15.70 27.74 4.77
C GLY A 154 -15.78 27.55 3.24
N GLU A 155 -14.94 26.70 2.63
CA GLU A 155 -15.00 26.42 1.21
C GLU A 155 -15.71 25.08 0.90
N SER A 156 -16.50 25.07 -0.18
CA SER A 156 -17.12 23.86 -0.74
C SER A 156 -16.18 23.10 -1.68
N GLY A 157 -14.94 23.53 -1.83
CA GLY A 157 -13.91 22.90 -2.65
C GLY A 157 -13.60 21.46 -2.20
N GLY A 158 -13.06 20.66 -3.13
CA GLY A 158 -12.64 19.30 -2.86
C GLY A 158 -11.45 19.24 -1.86
N PRO A 159 -11.16 18.06 -1.30
CA PRO A 159 -10.02 17.89 -0.40
C PRO A 159 -8.69 18.09 -1.12
N ARG A 160 -7.70 18.51 -0.35
CA ARG A 160 -6.32 18.72 -0.78
C ARG A 160 -5.36 17.88 0.06
N LEU A 161 -4.16 17.67 -0.44
CA LEU A 161 -3.04 17.08 0.28
C LEU A 161 -2.02 18.16 0.60
N ALA A 162 -1.44 18.11 1.79
CA ALA A 162 -0.32 18.97 2.21
C ALA A 162 0.86 18.09 2.63
N PHE A 163 2.08 18.58 2.37
CA PHE A 163 3.32 17.91 2.74
C PHE A 163 4.02 18.68 3.85
N PHE A 164 4.33 17.99 4.93
CA PHE A 164 4.95 18.51 6.14
C PHE A 164 6.33 17.88 6.33
N PRO A 165 7.40 18.67 6.57
CA PRO A 165 8.66 18.11 7.06
C PRO A 165 8.41 17.31 8.35
N ALA A 166 8.94 16.10 8.46
CA ALA A 166 8.70 15.24 9.63
C ALA A 166 9.10 15.92 10.96
N ALA A 167 10.13 16.78 10.93
CA ALA A 167 10.57 17.55 12.10
C ALA A 167 9.54 18.56 12.63
N GLN A 168 8.52 18.92 11.82
CA GLN A 168 7.44 19.83 12.20
C GLN A 168 6.16 19.12 12.64
N VAL A 169 6.20 17.80 12.69
CA VAL A 169 5.04 16.95 12.98
C VAL A 169 5.23 16.25 14.32
N ARG A 170 4.20 16.22 15.14
CA ARG A 170 4.20 15.43 16.38
C ARG A 170 3.62 14.04 16.11
N LEU A 171 4.46 13.01 16.20
CA LEU A 171 4.01 11.61 16.16
C LEU A 171 3.39 11.21 17.52
N ILE A 172 2.36 10.36 17.46
CA ILE A 172 1.63 9.84 18.64
C ILE A 172 1.66 8.31 18.54
N ASP A 173 2.25 7.66 19.56
CA ASP A 173 2.31 6.19 19.66
C ASP A 173 0.99 5.63 20.24
N ASP A 174 -0.04 5.61 19.42
CA ASP A 174 -1.37 5.06 19.75
C ASP A 174 -1.68 3.78 18.94
N TRP A 175 -0.68 3.16 18.29
CA TRP A 175 -0.84 1.96 17.48
C TRP A 175 -0.73 0.67 18.30
N ASN A 176 -1.87 0.03 18.58
CA ASN A 176 -1.91 -1.27 19.24
C ASN A 176 -2.96 -2.21 18.61
N PRO A 177 -2.75 -2.65 17.38
CA PRO A 177 -3.69 -3.45 16.59
C PRO A 177 -3.56 -4.94 16.87
N LEU A 178 -4.50 -5.71 16.26
CA LEU A 178 -4.47 -7.17 16.24
C LEU A 178 -3.30 -7.70 15.37
N GLY A 179 -3.10 -7.14 14.19
CA GLY A 179 -2.05 -7.49 13.22
C GLY A 179 -1.46 -6.26 12.55
N LEU A 180 -0.48 -6.46 11.66
CA LEU A 180 0.32 -5.39 11.07
C LEU A 180 0.95 -4.48 12.15
N ARG A 181 1.31 -5.09 13.28
CA ARG A 181 1.79 -4.36 14.46
C ARG A 181 3.05 -3.57 14.17
N GLY A 182 3.97 -4.17 13.42
CA GLY A 182 5.25 -3.56 13.06
C GLY A 182 5.16 -2.38 12.07
N THR A 183 3.97 -1.99 11.62
CA THR A 183 3.81 -0.85 10.73
C THR A 183 3.96 0.50 11.43
N GLY A 184 3.87 0.55 12.77
CA GLY A 184 3.91 1.80 13.52
C GLY A 184 2.86 2.80 13.06
N SER A 185 1.64 2.30 12.75
CA SER A 185 0.57 3.13 12.17
C SER A 185 -0.12 4.01 13.21
N GLY A 186 0.66 4.66 14.08
CA GLY A 186 0.18 5.66 15.00
C GLY A 186 -0.39 6.88 14.32
N SER A 187 -0.81 7.85 15.12
CA SER A 187 -1.32 9.13 14.62
C SER A 187 -0.18 10.14 14.47
N PHE A 188 -0.40 11.14 13.61
CA PHE A 188 0.40 12.36 13.63
C PHE A 188 -0.48 13.60 13.71
N HIS A 189 0.10 14.67 14.26
CA HIS A 189 -0.62 15.90 14.54
C HIS A 189 0.22 17.12 14.17
N VAL A 190 -0.43 18.13 13.57
CA VAL A 190 0.09 19.49 13.42
C VAL A 190 -0.92 20.49 13.97
N SER A 191 -0.42 21.63 14.48
CA SER A 191 -1.24 22.68 15.06
C SER A 191 -0.79 24.03 14.52
N ASN A 192 -1.68 24.73 13.84
CA ASN A 192 -1.45 26.06 13.25
C ASN A 192 -0.15 26.12 12.44
N LEU A 193 0.15 25.05 11.70
CA LEU A 193 1.38 24.97 10.92
C LEU A 193 1.22 25.75 9.61
N SER A 194 2.11 26.71 9.38
CA SER A 194 2.18 27.44 8.10
C SER A 194 2.75 26.54 7.01
N VAL A 195 1.99 26.33 5.94
CA VAL A 195 2.35 25.47 4.81
C VAL A 195 2.28 26.28 3.52
N PRO A 196 3.39 26.48 2.80
CA PRO A 196 3.38 27.15 1.50
C PRO A 196 2.41 26.48 0.53
N GLY A 197 1.68 27.28 -0.24
CA GLY A 197 0.67 26.76 -1.19
C GLY A 197 1.24 25.74 -2.18
N ARG A 198 2.50 25.91 -2.60
CA ARG A 198 3.22 25.00 -3.48
C ARG A 198 3.41 23.58 -2.90
N ARG A 199 3.48 23.44 -1.56
CA ARG A 199 3.54 22.12 -0.88
C ARG A 199 2.16 21.48 -0.72
N THR A 200 1.18 21.90 -1.50
CA THR A 200 -0.17 21.32 -1.50
C THR A 200 -0.64 21.00 -2.91
N CYS A 201 -1.46 19.97 -3.06
CA CYS A 201 -2.15 19.68 -4.32
C CYS A 201 -3.59 19.24 -4.06
N PRO A 202 -4.55 19.51 -4.97
CA PRO A 202 -5.88 18.91 -4.91
C PRO A 202 -5.78 17.38 -4.98
N VAL A 203 -6.66 16.66 -4.28
CA VAL A 203 -6.76 15.19 -4.44
C VAL A 203 -7.16 14.81 -5.88
N SER A 204 -7.87 15.68 -6.57
CA SER A 204 -8.26 15.55 -7.98
C SER A 204 -7.19 16.04 -8.98
N ALA A 205 -5.98 16.39 -8.52
CA ALA A 205 -4.90 16.79 -9.42
C ALA A 205 -4.57 15.67 -10.40
N LYS A 206 -4.05 16.05 -11.55
CA LYS A 206 -3.51 15.13 -12.56
C LYS A 206 -1.99 15.17 -12.54
N PRO A 207 -1.31 14.11 -13.01
CA PRO A 207 0.12 14.15 -13.19
C PRO A 207 0.51 15.27 -14.17
N ARG A 208 1.73 15.75 -14.06
CA ARG A 208 2.27 16.74 -15.01
C ARG A 208 2.26 16.19 -16.44
N PRO A 209 2.09 17.05 -17.46
CA PRO A 209 2.20 16.64 -18.86
C PRO A 209 3.53 15.93 -19.16
N GLY A 210 3.48 14.83 -19.91
CA GLY A 210 4.65 14.01 -20.21
C GLY A 210 5.10 13.07 -19.10
N ALA A 211 4.30 12.92 -18.04
CA ALA A 211 4.55 11.93 -17.00
C ALA A 211 4.54 10.50 -17.56
N SER A 212 5.31 9.61 -16.92
CA SER A 212 5.40 8.20 -17.31
C SER A 212 4.03 7.50 -17.23
N PRO A 213 3.81 6.46 -18.06
CA PRO A 213 2.57 5.65 -18.07
C PRO A 213 2.15 5.10 -16.69
N VAL A 214 3.08 4.90 -15.75
CA VAL A 214 2.73 4.43 -14.40
C VAL A 214 1.80 5.40 -13.67
N TYR A 215 1.86 6.68 -13.97
CA TYR A 215 1.02 7.71 -13.35
C TYR A 215 -0.39 7.82 -13.98
N SER A 216 -0.69 7.02 -15.02
CA SER A 216 -2.08 6.77 -15.46
C SER A 216 -2.90 6.00 -14.42
N PHE A 217 -2.22 5.27 -13.54
CA PHE A 217 -2.85 4.59 -12.41
C PHE A 217 -3.10 5.61 -11.29
N PRO A 218 -4.36 5.88 -10.89
CA PRO A 218 -4.61 6.78 -9.77
C PRO A 218 -3.91 6.28 -8.49
N PRO A 219 -3.29 7.15 -7.67
CA PRO A 219 -2.55 6.72 -6.47
C PRO A 219 -3.37 5.83 -5.52
N ALA A 220 -4.67 6.11 -5.34
CA ALA A 220 -5.55 5.29 -4.51
C ALA A 220 -5.77 3.88 -5.10
N VAL A 221 -5.82 3.75 -6.43
CA VAL A 221 -5.92 2.44 -7.11
C VAL A 221 -4.63 1.68 -6.93
N MET A 222 -3.48 2.31 -7.18
CA MET A 222 -2.18 1.67 -6.99
C MET A 222 -1.98 1.20 -5.54
N THR A 223 -2.40 1.99 -4.56
CA THR A 223 -2.40 1.60 -3.15
C THR A 223 -3.27 0.36 -2.91
N ALA A 224 -4.49 0.30 -3.48
CA ALA A 224 -5.37 -0.87 -3.35
C ALA A 224 -4.74 -2.15 -3.94
N LEU A 225 -4.11 -2.04 -5.10
CA LEU A 225 -3.38 -3.15 -5.74
C LEU A 225 -2.21 -3.64 -4.88
N CYS A 226 -1.44 -2.73 -4.29
CA CYS A 226 -0.35 -3.08 -3.38
C CYS A 226 -0.87 -3.72 -2.09
N ILE A 227 -1.98 -3.24 -1.51
CA ILE A 227 -2.62 -3.89 -0.35
C ILE A 227 -2.99 -5.34 -0.69
N ALA A 228 -3.57 -5.57 -1.87
CA ALA A 228 -3.90 -6.92 -2.33
C ALA A 228 -2.64 -7.80 -2.46
N SER A 229 -1.53 -7.24 -2.96
CA SER A 229 -0.25 -7.96 -3.07
C SER A 229 0.34 -8.31 -1.71
N VAL A 230 0.21 -7.43 -0.70
CA VAL A 230 0.56 -7.79 0.69
C VAL A 230 -0.26 -9.01 1.14
N GLY A 231 -1.57 -9.02 0.89
CA GLY A 231 -2.43 -10.16 1.19
C GLY A 231 -1.98 -11.45 0.48
N CYS A 232 -1.68 -11.36 -0.81
CA CYS A 232 -1.19 -12.50 -1.60
C CYS A 232 0.11 -13.08 -1.02
N GLY A 233 1.06 -12.23 -0.63
CA GLY A 233 2.32 -12.67 -0.03
C GLY A 233 2.13 -13.32 1.34
N LEU A 234 1.26 -12.76 2.19
CA LEU A 234 0.89 -13.36 3.48
C LEU A 234 0.28 -14.75 3.29
N ALA A 235 -0.68 -14.90 2.36
CA ALA A 235 -1.30 -16.18 2.06
C ALA A 235 -0.29 -17.19 1.49
N GLN A 236 0.58 -16.77 0.56
CA GLN A 236 1.64 -17.62 0.03
C GLN A 236 2.55 -18.16 1.13
N ALA A 237 2.94 -17.32 2.07
CA ALA A 237 3.76 -17.72 3.22
C ALA A 237 3.00 -18.67 4.15
N ALA A 238 1.69 -18.43 4.39
CA ALA A 238 0.84 -19.32 5.18
C ALA A 238 0.72 -20.72 4.56
N PHE A 239 0.56 -20.82 3.23
CA PHE A 239 0.62 -22.11 2.52
C PHE A 239 1.96 -22.82 2.70
N GLY A 240 3.08 -22.07 2.67
CA GLY A 240 4.41 -22.63 2.93
C GLY A 240 4.56 -23.17 4.36
N GLU A 241 3.93 -22.53 5.35
CA GLU A 241 3.93 -23.04 6.74
C GLU A 241 3.13 -24.34 6.85
N ILE A 242 1.91 -24.36 6.32
CA ILE A 242 1.03 -25.54 6.37
C ILE A 242 1.64 -26.71 5.61
N GLY A 243 2.26 -26.50 4.47
CA GLY A 243 2.89 -27.57 3.68
C GLY A 243 3.98 -28.34 4.42
N ARG A 244 4.48 -27.84 5.55
CA ARG A 244 5.42 -28.55 6.43
C ARG A 244 4.73 -29.44 7.49
N HIS A 245 3.40 -29.30 7.64
CA HIS A 245 2.62 -29.99 8.69
C HIS A 245 1.59 -30.97 8.14
N VAL A 246 1.21 -30.87 6.86
CA VAL A 246 0.23 -31.74 6.21
C VAL A 246 0.96 -32.96 5.62
N GLU A 247 0.59 -34.15 6.07
CA GLU A 247 1.13 -35.43 5.57
C GLU A 247 0.33 -35.94 4.35
N ALA A 248 0.97 -36.73 3.51
CA ALA A 248 0.31 -37.37 2.38
C ALA A 248 -0.80 -38.30 2.86
N GLY A 249 -2.03 -38.16 2.33
CA GLY A 249 -3.18 -38.98 2.75
C GLY A 249 -4.02 -38.36 3.86
N ASP A 250 -3.63 -37.21 4.39
CA ASP A 250 -4.43 -36.46 5.34
C ASP A 250 -5.71 -35.90 4.65
N GLU A 251 -6.87 -36.05 5.31
CA GLU A 251 -8.15 -35.50 4.79
C GLU A 251 -8.10 -33.98 4.59
N THR A 252 -7.27 -33.27 5.37
CA THR A 252 -7.10 -31.83 5.27
C THR A 252 -6.43 -31.38 3.97
N ILE A 253 -5.70 -32.28 3.25
CA ILE A 253 -5.03 -31.96 1.99
C ILE A 253 -6.01 -31.47 0.92
N GLY A 254 -7.25 -32.01 0.92
CA GLY A 254 -8.32 -31.53 0.04
C GLY A 254 -8.73 -30.09 0.32
N ILE A 255 -8.83 -29.73 1.59
CA ILE A 255 -9.17 -28.35 2.04
C ILE A 255 -8.05 -27.39 1.62
N VAL A 256 -6.79 -27.74 1.90
CA VAL A 256 -5.61 -26.93 1.55
C VAL A 256 -5.50 -26.74 0.03
N THR A 257 -5.75 -27.80 -0.76
CA THR A 257 -5.69 -27.74 -2.22
C THR A 257 -6.79 -26.84 -2.79
N ALA A 258 -8.01 -26.93 -2.27
CA ALA A 258 -9.12 -26.04 -2.68
C ALA A 258 -8.83 -24.57 -2.31
N ALA A 259 -8.31 -24.33 -1.12
CA ALA A 259 -7.88 -23.01 -0.67
C ALA A 259 -6.78 -22.43 -1.60
N LEU A 260 -5.78 -23.25 -1.95
CA LEU A 260 -4.70 -22.87 -2.86
C LEU A 260 -5.24 -22.50 -4.26
N ALA A 261 -6.24 -23.23 -4.77
CA ALA A 261 -6.86 -22.95 -6.07
C ALA A 261 -7.56 -21.58 -6.05
N ARG A 262 -8.34 -21.27 -4.99
CA ARG A 262 -9.01 -19.96 -4.84
C ARG A 262 -8.00 -18.81 -4.74
N GLN A 263 -6.93 -19.00 -3.94
CA GLN A 263 -5.88 -17.99 -3.82
C GLN A 263 -5.16 -17.74 -5.16
N ARG A 264 -4.84 -18.78 -5.90
CA ARG A 264 -4.21 -18.66 -7.22
C ARG A 264 -5.12 -17.96 -8.22
N ALA A 265 -6.42 -18.25 -8.22
CA ALA A 265 -7.39 -17.61 -9.09
C ALA A 265 -7.51 -16.09 -8.78
N ALA A 266 -7.63 -15.73 -7.51
CA ALA A 266 -7.70 -14.32 -7.09
C ALA A 266 -6.42 -13.54 -7.46
N ARG A 267 -5.24 -14.14 -7.23
CA ARG A 267 -3.96 -13.56 -7.63
C ARG A 267 -3.83 -13.42 -9.15
N ALA A 268 -4.29 -14.41 -9.92
CA ALA A 268 -4.26 -14.37 -11.38
C ALA A 268 -5.14 -13.24 -11.91
N LEU A 269 -6.37 -13.09 -11.41
CA LEU A 269 -7.26 -11.99 -11.74
C LEU A 269 -6.61 -10.63 -11.48
N LEU A 270 -6.01 -10.44 -10.28
CA LEU A 270 -5.33 -9.20 -9.94
C LEU A 270 -4.26 -8.84 -10.98
N ARG A 271 -3.42 -9.80 -11.32
CA ARG A 271 -2.29 -9.59 -12.25
C ARG A 271 -2.75 -9.36 -13.69
N GLU A 272 -3.77 -10.07 -14.13
CA GLU A 272 -4.36 -9.91 -15.46
C GLU A 272 -4.94 -8.51 -15.63
N GLN A 273 -5.74 -8.03 -14.68
CA GLN A 273 -6.32 -6.68 -14.75
C GLN A 273 -5.24 -5.59 -14.75
N VAL A 274 -4.18 -5.76 -13.96
CA VAL A 274 -3.04 -4.84 -13.97
C VAL A 274 -2.30 -4.86 -15.30
N ALA A 275 -2.09 -6.03 -15.91
CA ALA A 275 -1.45 -6.16 -17.22
C ALA A 275 -2.28 -5.48 -18.32
N LEU A 276 -3.59 -5.75 -18.36
CA LEU A 276 -4.52 -5.13 -19.32
C LEU A 276 -4.54 -3.59 -19.18
N ALA A 277 -4.55 -3.09 -17.96
CA ALA A 277 -4.48 -1.66 -17.71
C ALA A 277 -3.12 -1.05 -18.11
N TRP A 278 -2.02 -1.76 -17.85
CA TRP A 278 -0.68 -1.32 -18.23
C TRP A 278 -0.51 -1.21 -19.75
N ASP A 279 -1.07 -2.16 -20.52
CA ASP A 279 -1.04 -2.14 -21.99
C ASP A 279 -1.81 -0.94 -22.59
N LYS A 280 -2.70 -0.32 -21.80
CA LYS A 280 -3.45 0.89 -22.19
C LYS A 280 -2.90 2.18 -21.59
N ALA A 281 -1.98 2.08 -20.63
CA ALA A 281 -1.40 3.24 -19.98
C ALA A 281 -0.51 4.02 -20.96
N SER A 282 -0.77 5.31 -21.09
CA SER A 282 -0.04 6.21 -22.01
C SER A 282 0.40 7.52 -21.35
N GLY A 283 0.18 7.66 -20.04
CA GLY A 283 0.32 8.92 -19.29
C GLY A 283 -0.99 9.69 -19.14
N ASP A 284 -2.03 9.31 -19.89
CA ASP A 284 -3.39 9.82 -19.75
C ASP A 284 -4.21 8.99 -18.73
N ASP A 285 -5.38 9.48 -18.36
CA ASP A 285 -6.28 8.78 -17.44
C ASP A 285 -6.75 7.44 -18.01
N LEU A 286 -6.72 6.39 -17.20
CA LEU A 286 -7.33 5.11 -17.56
C LEU A 286 -8.86 5.23 -17.64
N PRO A 287 -9.53 4.46 -18.53
CA PRO A 287 -10.99 4.40 -18.61
C PRO A 287 -11.61 4.02 -17.25
N GLY A 288 -12.75 4.65 -16.91
CA GLY A 288 -13.44 4.42 -15.64
C GLY A 288 -13.81 2.96 -15.39
N ALA A 289 -14.23 2.22 -16.42
CA ALA A 289 -14.50 0.78 -16.32
C ALA A 289 -13.24 -0.01 -15.93
N MET A 290 -12.10 0.31 -16.52
CA MET A 290 -10.83 -0.34 -16.19
C MET A 290 -10.38 -0.03 -14.75
N ILE A 291 -10.59 1.21 -14.28
CA ILE A 291 -10.37 1.57 -12.87
C ILE A 291 -11.29 0.75 -11.95
N ALA A 292 -12.54 0.51 -12.33
CA ALA A 292 -13.47 -0.31 -11.58
C ALA A 292 -13.02 -1.78 -11.52
N ASP A 293 -12.55 -2.35 -12.64
CA ASP A 293 -12.02 -3.72 -12.71
C ASP A 293 -10.76 -3.90 -11.86
N LEU A 294 -9.81 -2.94 -11.91
CA LEU A 294 -8.62 -2.93 -11.05
C LEU A 294 -9.00 -2.94 -9.56
N ARG A 295 -9.96 -2.10 -9.17
CA ARG A 295 -10.44 -2.02 -7.78
C ARG A 295 -11.18 -3.29 -7.36
N LEU A 296 -12.00 -3.87 -8.24
CA LEU A 296 -12.70 -5.13 -7.98
C LEU A 296 -11.69 -6.26 -7.75
N ALA A 297 -10.69 -6.40 -8.62
CA ALA A 297 -9.64 -7.39 -8.50
C ALA A 297 -8.83 -7.21 -7.19
N ALA A 298 -8.51 -5.96 -6.81
CA ALA A 298 -7.81 -5.68 -5.55
C ALA A 298 -8.63 -6.07 -4.32
N VAL A 299 -9.92 -5.71 -4.27
CA VAL A 299 -10.83 -6.09 -3.17
C VAL A 299 -10.95 -7.60 -3.09
N HIS A 300 -11.17 -8.28 -4.22
CA HIS A 300 -11.28 -9.72 -4.27
C HIS A 300 -10.01 -10.42 -3.78
N ALA A 301 -8.84 -10.06 -4.32
CA ALA A 301 -7.58 -10.70 -3.95
C ALA A 301 -7.21 -10.47 -2.47
N ALA A 302 -7.38 -9.26 -1.93
CA ALA A 302 -7.12 -8.95 -0.53
C ALA A 302 -7.99 -9.79 0.41
N ARG A 303 -9.29 -9.90 0.12
CA ARG A 303 -10.23 -10.63 0.97
C ARG A 303 -10.07 -12.13 0.87
N THR A 304 -9.91 -12.67 -0.35
CA THR A 304 -9.61 -14.09 -0.55
C THR A 304 -8.33 -14.48 0.21
N SER A 305 -7.27 -13.66 0.13
CA SER A 305 -6.02 -13.94 0.86
C SER A 305 -6.24 -14.04 2.36
N ALA A 306 -7.03 -13.14 2.96
CA ALA A 306 -7.32 -13.17 4.39
C ALA A 306 -8.20 -14.39 4.78
N GLU A 307 -9.16 -14.76 3.94
CA GLU A 307 -10.01 -15.92 4.16
C GLU A 307 -9.20 -17.21 4.09
N GLU A 308 -8.32 -17.35 3.08
CA GLU A 308 -7.49 -18.56 2.95
C GLU A 308 -6.47 -18.65 4.10
N CYS A 309 -5.89 -17.53 4.59
CA CYS A 309 -5.07 -17.55 5.79
C CYS A 309 -5.85 -18.12 7.00
N ARG A 310 -7.13 -17.77 7.16
CA ARG A 310 -7.98 -18.29 8.22
C ARG A 310 -8.25 -19.79 8.03
N VAL A 311 -8.58 -20.23 6.81
CA VAL A 311 -8.77 -21.65 6.49
C VAL A 311 -7.52 -22.47 6.86
N LEU A 312 -6.33 -21.95 6.53
CA LEU A 312 -5.07 -22.61 6.87
C LEU A 312 -4.82 -22.65 8.38
N GLN A 313 -5.26 -21.65 9.14
CA GLN A 313 -5.19 -21.66 10.60
C GLN A 313 -6.13 -22.75 11.18
N ASP A 314 -7.34 -22.87 10.65
CA ASP A 314 -8.28 -23.91 11.06
C ASP A 314 -7.71 -25.33 10.81
N VAL A 315 -7.05 -25.53 9.65
CA VAL A 315 -6.34 -26.79 9.31
C VAL A 315 -5.19 -27.06 10.27
N ALA A 316 -4.42 -26.03 10.66
CA ALA A 316 -3.31 -26.17 11.61
C ALA A 316 -3.80 -26.54 13.04
N GLY A 317 -5.08 -26.33 13.36
CA GLY A 317 -5.64 -26.60 14.67
C GLY A 317 -4.85 -25.93 15.79
N GLY A 318 -4.56 -26.66 16.86
CA GLY A 318 -3.81 -26.12 18.00
C GLY A 318 -2.43 -25.55 17.69
N ALA A 319 -1.76 -26.03 16.64
CA ALA A 319 -0.46 -25.50 16.21
C ALA A 319 -0.55 -24.07 15.61
N GLY A 320 -1.73 -23.70 15.10
CA GLY A 320 -2.00 -22.34 14.58
C GLY A 320 -2.36 -21.29 15.64
N VAL A 321 -2.53 -21.69 16.91
CA VAL A 321 -3.03 -20.81 17.99
C VAL A 321 -1.96 -19.91 18.61
N PRO A 322 -0.68 -20.32 18.79
CA PRO A 322 0.29 -19.48 19.51
C PRO A 322 0.44 -18.08 18.89
N PHE A 323 0.35 -17.04 19.71
CA PHE A 323 0.45 -15.65 19.28
C PHE A 323 1.79 -15.36 18.56
N SER A 324 2.88 -15.89 19.08
CA SER A 324 4.24 -15.75 18.51
C SER A 324 4.51 -16.61 17.28
N GLY A 325 3.56 -17.51 16.92
CA GLY A 325 3.73 -18.40 15.77
C GLY A 325 3.67 -17.65 14.43
N PRO A 326 4.48 -18.06 13.42
CA PRO A 326 4.51 -17.38 12.14
C PRO A 326 3.15 -17.45 11.41
N LEU A 327 2.42 -18.55 11.46
CA LEU A 327 1.10 -18.68 10.86
C LEU A 327 0.09 -17.75 11.54
N GLY A 328 0.05 -17.75 12.88
CA GLY A 328 -0.85 -16.85 13.63
C GLY A 328 -0.60 -15.37 13.31
N ARG A 329 0.65 -14.95 13.15
CA ARG A 329 1.01 -13.59 12.72
C ARG A 329 0.44 -13.27 11.33
N ARG A 330 0.65 -14.13 10.34
CA ARG A 330 0.13 -13.94 8.97
C ARG A 330 -1.39 -13.83 8.93
N VAL A 331 -2.08 -14.62 9.72
CA VAL A 331 -3.55 -14.55 9.85
C VAL A 331 -3.97 -13.22 10.43
N ARG A 332 -3.37 -12.76 11.53
CA ARG A 332 -3.68 -11.46 12.14
C ARG A 332 -3.39 -10.30 11.19
N ASP A 333 -2.27 -10.34 10.48
CA ASP A 333 -1.88 -9.32 9.51
C ASP A 333 -2.87 -9.28 8.34
N ALA A 334 -3.23 -10.44 7.77
CA ALA A 334 -4.20 -10.55 6.68
C ALA A 334 -5.60 -10.09 7.09
N GLN A 335 -6.03 -10.38 8.32
CA GLN A 335 -7.30 -9.88 8.88
C GLN A 335 -7.28 -8.35 9.01
N THR A 336 -6.20 -7.81 9.58
CA THR A 336 -6.05 -6.36 9.79
C THR A 336 -6.02 -5.59 8.46
N LEU A 337 -5.33 -6.13 7.45
CA LEU A 337 -5.28 -5.59 6.11
C LEU A 337 -6.68 -5.34 5.52
N THR A 338 -7.63 -6.25 5.73
CA THR A 338 -8.99 -6.13 5.16
C THR A 338 -9.83 -5.00 5.77
N ALA A 339 -9.38 -4.41 6.88
CA ALA A 339 -10.03 -3.24 7.47
C ALA A 339 -9.77 -1.95 6.68
N HIS A 340 -8.78 -1.93 5.78
CA HIS A 340 -8.46 -0.74 5.01
C HIS A 340 -9.58 -0.37 4.03
N ALA A 341 -9.92 0.94 3.97
CA ALA A 341 -11.05 1.45 3.18
C ALA A 341 -10.97 1.08 1.69
N LEU A 342 -9.77 1.03 1.10
CA LEU A 342 -9.56 0.75 -0.32
C LEU A 342 -9.80 -0.72 -0.72
N VAL A 343 -9.90 -1.64 0.24
CA VAL A 343 -10.23 -3.06 0.02
C VAL A 343 -11.46 -3.49 0.83
N SER A 344 -12.25 -2.53 1.30
CA SER A 344 -13.48 -2.77 2.05
C SER A 344 -14.57 -3.38 1.16
N PRO A 345 -15.39 -4.34 1.66
CA PRO A 345 -16.52 -4.88 0.92
C PRO A 345 -17.60 -3.83 0.62
N ARG A 346 -17.60 -2.69 1.31
CA ARG A 346 -18.51 -1.57 1.02
C ARG A 346 -18.31 -1.01 -0.38
N LEU A 347 -17.13 -1.23 -0.98
CA LEU A 347 -16.85 -0.82 -2.35
C LEU A 347 -17.62 -1.62 -3.40
N HIS A 348 -18.06 -2.86 -3.10
CA HIS A 348 -18.78 -3.71 -4.06
C HIS A 348 -20.01 -3.04 -4.64
N ARG A 349 -20.79 -2.31 -3.81
CA ARG A 349 -21.95 -1.56 -4.31
C ARG A 349 -21.54 -0.50 -5.33
N GLN A 350 -20.59 0.35 -4.97
CA GLN A 350 -20.08 1.41 -5.86
C GLN A 350 -19.49 0.85 -7.16
N LEU A 351 -18.76 -0.26 -7.05
CA LEU A 351 -18.19 -0.94 -8.21
C LEU A 351 -19.26 -1.59 -9.07
N GLY A 352 -20.29 -2.18 -8.45
CA GLY A 352 -21.45 -2.72 -9.17
C GLY A 352 -22.18 -1.66 -9.98
N ASP A 353 -22.44 -0.49 -9.38
CA ASP A 353 -23.06 0.64 -10.08
C ASP A 353 -22.20 1.06 -11.30
N GLN A 354 -20.88 1.08 -11.18
CA GLN A 354 -19.97 1.43 -12.27
C GLN A 354 -19.91 0.36 -13.38
N LEU A 355 -19.91 -0.93 -13.03
CA LEU A 355 -19.74 -2.03 -13.98
C LEU A 355 -21.03 -2.43 -14.68
N PHE A 356 -22.18 -2.33 -14.01
CA PHE A 356 -23.48 -2.80 -14.54
C PHE A 356 -24.37 -1.69 -15.05
N VAL A 357 -24.36 -0.48 -14.46
CA VAL A 357 -25.24 0.62 -14.92
C VAL A 357 -24.71 1.25 -16.20
N VAL A 358 -23.41 1.35 -16.41
CA VAL A 358 -22.82 1.84 -17.68
C VAL A 358 -23.11 0.87 -18.83
N SER A 359 -23.20 -0.44 -18.58
CA SER A 359 -23.55 -1.45 -19.59
C SER A 359 -24.96 -1.30 -20.15
N THR A 360 -25.92 -0.81 -19.35
CA THR A 360 -27.30 -0.62 -19.80
C THR A 360 -27.49 0.63 -20.65
N ALA A 361 -26.67 1.67 -20.46
CA ALA A 361 -26.71 2.88 -21.28
C ALA A 361 -26.16 2.66 -22.71
N SER A 362 -25.20 1.74 -22.88
CA SER A 362 -24.59 1.41 -24.17
C SER A 362 -25.43 0.43 -25.01
N ALA A 363 -26.43 -0.25 -24.41
CA ALA A 363 -27.29 -1.22 -25.10
C ALA A 363 -28.57 -0.60 -25.68
N HIS A 364 -28.79 0.71 -25.47
CA HIS A 364 -29.97 1.44 -25.91
C HIS A 364 -29.62 2.69 -26.76
N GLY A 365 -28.40 2.77 -27.30
CA GLY A 365 -27.93 3.82 -28.22
C GLY A 365 -27.71 3.35 -29.65
#